data_d1af1f53f40196650349324e31fb9412
#
_entry.id   d1af1f53f40196650349324e31fb9412
#
_cell.length_a   1.000
_cell.length_b   1.000
_cell.length_c   1.000
_cell.angle_alpha   90.00
_cell.angle_beta   90.00
_cell.angle_gamma   90.00
#
_symmetry.space_group_name_H-M   'P 1'
#
loop_
_entity.id
_entity.type
_entity.pdbx_description
1 polymer ?
#
loop_
_entity_poly.entity_id
_entity_poly.type
_entity_poly.pdbx_seq_one_letter_code
_entity_poly.pdbx_strand_id
1 'polypeptide(L)'
;MLSFRIFYCTQDTFNIMADTEYLVVGLGNPGQKYDDTRHNVGFIIVDELARRWGTELSLEKWQARSCRVSRWGSRLNLVKPMTFMNLSGRAVAEFVRFYKVEIENIVVIHDDLDMHPGRLKLVRGGGAGGHNGIRSMGQSLGSNNFYRLKVGIGRPGKGDVHPDFPVDKYVLSSMSSEELALVNERVDSIEAGLEFLVTEGPARAMSLLNSIK
;
A
#
# COMPACT_ATOMS: atom_id res chain seq x y z
N MET A 1 -16.87 -42.99 52.89
CA MET A 1 -16.36 -42.96 51.51
C MET A 1 -16.70 -41.61 50.89
N LEU A 2 -15.76 -40.67 50.97
CA LEU A 2 -15.87 -39.33 50.34
C LEU A 2 -15.18 -39.39 48.97
N SER A 3 -15.97 -39.24 47.91
CA SER A 3 -15.44 -39.16 46.56
C SER A 3 -14.98 -37.75 46.24
N PHE A 4 -13.66 -37.57 46.11
CA PHE A 4 -13.07 -36.34 45.60
C PHE A 4 -13.25 -36.30 44.08
N ARG A 5 -14.11 -35.41 43.59
CA ARG A 5 -14.16 -35.06 42.17
C ARG A 5 -13.05 -34.03 41.93
N ILE A 6 -12.01 -34.45 41.21
CA ILE A 6 -10.98 -33.55 40.66
C ILE A 6 -11.62 -32.81 39.48
N PHE A 7 -11.81 -31.47 39.65
CA PHE A 7 -12.12 -30.60 38.56
C PHE A 7 -10.81 -30.36 37.76
N TYR A 8 -10.76 -30.92 36.56
CA TYR A 8 -9.75 -30.48 35.58
C TYR A 8 -10.15 -29.08 35.13
N CYS A 9 -9.38 -28.08 35.59
CA CYS A 9 -9.36 -26.74 35.02
C CYS A 9 -8.70 -26.86 33.65
N THR A 10 -9.49 -26.82 32.59
CA THR A 10 -8.97 -26.62 31.24
C THR A 10 -8.34 -25.24 31.20
N GLN A 11 -7.02 -25.19 31.08
CA GLN A 11 -6.29 -23.98 30.75
C GLN A 11 -6.74 -23.57 29.35
N ASP A 12 -7.71 -22.64 29.28
CA ASP A 12 -7.92 -21.83 28.11
C ASP A 12 -6.64 -21.04 27.90
N THR A 13 -5.78 -21.54 27.04
CA THR A 13 -4.69 -20.77 26.46
C THR A 13 -5.33 -19.61 25.71
N PHE A 14 -5.45 -18.46 26.37
CA PHE A 14 -5.58 -17.18 25.69
C PHE A 14 -4.33 -17.05 24.82
N ASN A 15 -4.47 -17.49 23.57
CA ASN A 15 -3.54 -17.20 22.51
C ASN A 15 -3.65 -15.68 22.32
N ILE A 16 -2.82 -14.91 23.02
CA ILE A 16 -2.61 -13.51 22.72
C ILE A 16 -1.95 -13.53 21.36
N MET A 17 -2.78 -13.52 20.31
CA MET A 17 -2.30 -13.25 18.97
C MET A 17 -1.59 -11.91 19.06
N ALA A 18 -0.27 -11.93 19.00
CA ALA A 18 0.50 -10.70 18.89
C ALA A 18 -0.07 -9.98 17.67
N ASP A 19 -0.62 -8.77 17.89
CA ASP A 19 -1.18 -7.94 16.82
C ASP A 19 -0.14 -7.83 15.70
N THR A 20 -0.36 -8.52 14.60
CA THR A 20 0.56 -8.49 13.46
C THR A 20 0.64 -7.06 12.92
N GLU A 21 1.86 -6.57 12.74
CA GLU A 21 2.10 -5.24 12.18
C GLU A 21 2.16 -5.31 10.67
N TYR A 22 1.31 -4.53 10.02
CA TYR A 22 1.35 -4.29 8.57
C TYR A 22 1.75 -2.85 8.27
N LEU A 23 2.42 -2.66 7.14
CA LEU A 23 2.80 -1.36 6.62
C LEU A 23 2.20 -1.19 5.23
N VAL A 24 1.28 -0.25 5.07
CA VAL A 24 0.67 0.12 3.80
C VAL A 24 1.25 1.46 3.37
N VAL A 25 2.07 1.44 2.34
CA VAL A 25 2.83 2.59 1.86
C VAL A 25 2.24 3.08 0.55
N GLY A 26 1.76 4.33 0.53
CA GLY A 26 1.45 5.01 -0.73
C GLY A 26 2.68 5.74 -1.24
N LEU A 27 3.09 5.51 -2.49
CA LEU A 27 4.19 6.26 -3.11
C LEU A 27 3.69 7.52 -3.82
N GLY A 28 4.50 8.58 -3.78
CA GLY A 28 4.23 9.87 -4.40
C GLY A 28 5.38 10.85 -4.15
N ASN A 29 5.25 12.06 -4.69
CA ASN A 29 6.13 13.20 -4.45
C ASN A 29 5.42 14.26 -3.60
N PRO A 30 6.08 14.88 -2.63
CA PRO A 30 5.50 15.94 -1.83
C PRO A 30 5.41 17.25 -2.60
N GLY A 31 4.38 18.03 -2.30
CA GLY A 31 4.16 19.38 -2.81
C GLY A 31 2.94 19.49 -3.72
N GLN A 32 2.20 20.59 -3.56
CA GLN A 32 0.90 20.85 -4.18
C GLN A 32 0.88 20.61 -5.71
N LYS A 33 1.95 20.92 -6.42
CA LYS A 33 2.05 20.69 -7.86
C LYS A 33 2.03 19.23 -8.28
N TYR A 34 2.17 18.29 -7.33
CA TYR A 34 2.16 16.84 -7.59
C TYR A 34 0.90 16.15 -7.09
N ASP A 35 0.03 16.84 -6.34
CA ASP A 35 -1.07 16.21 -5.59
C ASP A 35 -1.96 15.35 -6.48
N ASP A 36 -2.33 15.84 -7.67
CA ASP A 36 -3.21 15.12 -8.61
C ASP A 36 -2.43 14.42 -9.73
N THR A 37 -1.11 14.27 -9.63
CA THR A 37 -0.35 13.61 -10.69
C THR A 37 -0.49 12.10 -10.64
N ARG A 38 -0.32 11.44 -11.81
CA ARG A 38 -0.39 9.97 -11.93
C ARG A 38 0.61 9.27 -11.01
N HIS A 39 1.79 9.87 -10.80
CA HIS A 39 2.82 9.33 -9.92
C HIS A 39 2.43 9.39 -8.43
N ASN A 40 1.43 10.20 -8.09
CA ASN A 40 0.92 10.34 -6.73
C ASN A 40 -0.31 9.44 -6.43
N VAL A 41 -0.68 8.53 -7.34
CA VAL A 41 -1.82 7.63 -7.12
C VAL A 41 -1.73 6.86 -5.80
N GLY A 42 -0.53 6.49 -5.36
CA GLY A 42 -0.32 5.85 -4.06
C GLY A 42 -0.67 6.78 -2.89
N PHE A 43 -0.30 8.07 -2.97
CA PHE A 43 -0.65 9.08 -1.98
C PHE A 43 -2.16 9.27 -1.90
N ILE A 44 -2.82 9.43 -3.05
CA ILE A 44 -4.28 9.63 -3.14
C ILE A 44 -5.02 8.47 -2.48
N ILE A 45 -4.62 7.22 -2.77
CA ILE A 45 -5.28 6.03 -2.22
C ILE A 45 -5.08 5.93 -0.71
N VAL A 46 -3.89 6.19 -0.19
CA VAL A 46 -3.62 6.09 1.26
C VAL A 46 -4.32 7.20 2.02
N ASP A 47 -4.40 8.42 1.48
CA ASP A 47 -5.19 9.52 2.05
C ASP A 47 -6.69 9.15 2.11
N GLU A 48 -7.23 8.56 1.03
CA GLU A 48 -8.63 8.15 0.98
C GLU A 48 -8.93 6.97 1.92
N LEU A 49 -8.02 5.99 2.03
CA LEU A 49 -8.13 4.91 3.03
C LEU A 49 -8.17 5.48 4.45
N ALA A 50 -7.28 6.43 4.79
CA ALA A 50 -7.27 7.07 6.09
C ALA A 50 -8.61 7.78 6.37
N ARG A 51 -9.11 8.56 5.42
CA ARG A 51 -10.39 9.25 5.52
C ARG A 51 -11.56 8.28 5.76
N ARG A 52 -11.64 7.19 5.02
CA ARG A 52 -12.68 6.15 5.18
C ARG A 52 -12.59 5.45 6.53
N TRP A 53 -11.40 5.32 7.06
CA TRP A 53 -11.17 4.70 8.37
C TRP A 53 -11.37 5.67 9.54
N GLY A 54 -11.83 6.89 9.27
CA GLY A 54 -12.11 7.91 10.29
C GLY A 54 -10.85 8.45 10.94
N THR A 55 -9.72 8.45 10.21
CA THR A 55 -8.43 8.96 10.65
C THR A 55 -7.79 9.83 9.57
N GLU A 56 -6.64 10.41 9.88
CA GLU A 56 -5.82 11.19 8.96
C GLU A 56 -4.33 10.89 9.18
N LEU A 57 -3.51 11.10 8.16
CA LEU A 57 -2.06 10.93 8.24
C LEU A 57 -1.41 12.16 8.91
N SER A 58 -1.67 12.34 10.19
CA SER A 58 -1.25 13.52 10.97
C SER A 58 0.07 13.35 11.69
N LEU A 59 0.54 12.12 11.89
CA LEU A 59 1.84 11.86 12.53
C LEU A 59 2.98 12.12 11.54
N GLU A 60 3.74 13.19 11.79
CA GLU A 60 4.94 13.52 11.01
C GLU A 60 6.19 12.95 11.70
N LYS A 61 6.81 11.94 11.10
CA LYS A 61 8.03 11.30 11.60
C LYS A 61 8.82 10.68 10.45
N TRP A 62 10.15 10.68 10.57
CA TRP A 62 11.06 10.04 9.60
C TRP A 62 10.81 10.47 8.15
N GLN A 63 10.56 11.76 7.95
CA GLN A 63 10.23 12.33 6.63
C GLN A 63 9.01 11.65 5.98
N ALA A 64 8.01 11.29 6.78
CA ALA A 64 6.75 10.73 6.31
C ALA A 64 5.58 11.26 7.13
N ARG A 65 4.39 11.26 6.54
CA ARG A 65 3.11 11.37 7.23
C ARG A 65 2.52 9.98 7.41
N SER A 66 1.95 9.73 8.57
CA SER A 66 1.41 8.40 8.86
C SER A 66 0.25 8.46 9.84
N CYS A 67 -0.50 7.37 9.88
CA CYS A 67 -1.39 7.03 10.97
C CYS A 67 -1.31 5.54 11.26
N ARG A 68 -1.74 5.13 12.45
CA ARG A 68 -1.78 3.74 12.87
C ARG A 68 -3.17 3.41 13.37
N VAL A 69 -3.75 2.37 12.83
CA VAL A 69 -5.10 1.91 13.15
C VAL A 69 -5.09 0.42 13.46
N SER A 70 -6.04 -0.02 14.31
CA SER A 70 -6.32 -1.45 14.55
C SER A 70 -7.51 -1.86 13.69
N ARG A 71 -7.30 -2.77 12.75
CA ARG A 71 -8.35 -3.32 11.88
C ARG A 71 -8.09 -4.81 11.64
N TRP A 72 -9.16 -5.56 11.49
CA TRP A 72 -9.10 -6.98 11.10
C TRP A 72 -8.18 -7.83 12.00
N GLY A 73 -8.13 -7.51 13.30
CA GLY A 73 -7.28 -8.22 14.27
C GLY A 73 -5.77 -7.95 14.14
N SER A 74 -5.39 -6.91 13.40
CA SER A 74 -4.00 -6.51 13.17
C SER A 74 -3.81 -5.01 13.31
N ARG A 75 -2.57 -4.57 13.34
CA ARG A 75 -2.19 -3.15 13.34
C ARG A 75 -1.69 -2.74 11.97
N LEU A 76 -2.35 -1.76 11.37
CA LEU A 76 -2.00 -1.22 10.08
C LEU A 76 -1.42 0.19 10.23
N ASN A 77 -0.20 0.38 9.71
CA ASN A 77 0.44 1.67 9.60
C ASN A 77 0.27 2.16 8.16
N LEU A 78 -0.56 3.18 7.95
CA LEU A 78 -0.62 3.89 6.66
C LEU A 78 0.52 4.90 6.62
N VAL A 79 1.34 4.85 5.59
CA VAL A 79 2.53 5.70 5.46
C VAL A 79 2.61 6.35 4.10
N LYS A 80 2.84 7.65 4.13
CA LYS A 80 3.03 8.53 2.98
C LYS A 80 4.42 9.17 3.09
N PRO A 81 5.44 8.63 2.40
CA PRO A 81 6.80 9.20 2.45
C PRO A 81 6.81 10.62 1.89
N MET A 82 7.20 11.60 2.69
CA MET A 82 7.27 13.02 2.30
C MET A 82 8.66 13.37 1.74
N THR A 83 9.30 12.41 1.10
CA THR A 83 10.53 12.56 0.31
C THR A 83 10.19 12.56 -1.17
N PHE A 84 11.13 12.97 -2.03
CA PHE A 84 10.98 12.69 -3.45
C PHE A 84 10.98 11.18 -3.70
N MET A 85 10.31 10.76 -4.78
CA MET A 85 10.04 9.37 -5.14
C MET A 85 11.28 8.46 -5.03
N ASN A 86 12.42 8.90 -5.53
CA ASN A 86 13.68 8.14 -5.51
C ASN A 86 14.31 7.99 -4.10
N LEU A 87 13.75 8.59 -3.08
CA LEU A 87 14.20 8.51 -1.68
C LEU A 87 13.15 7.89 -0.75
N SER A 88 11.98 7.47 -1.27
CA SER A 88 10.86 6.95 -0.47
C SER A 88 11.27 5.80 0.44
N GLY A 89 12.12 4.89 -0.02
CA GLY A 89 12.58 3.75 0.77
C GLY A 89 13.31 4.12 2.05
N ARG A 90 14.01 5.28 2.08
CA ARG A 90 14.71 5.74 3.29
C ARG A 90 13.74 6.04 4.42
N ALA A 91 12.66 6.77 4.12
CA ALA A 91 11.61 7.06 5.09
C ALA A 91 10.94 5.77 5.59
N VAL A 92 10.59 4.87 4.67
CA VAL A 92 9.89 3.61 4.99
C VAL A 92 10.75 2.67 5.83
N ALA A 93 12.05 2.60 5.60
CA ALA A 93 12.96 1.74 6.37
C ALA A 93 12.97 2.09 7.87
N GLU A 94 12.74 3.35 8.24
CA GLU A 94 12.64 3.75 9.65
C GLU A 94 11.38 3.18 10.30
N PHE A 95 10.24 3.15 9.59
CA PHE A 95 9.01 2.51 10.07
C PHE A 95 9.19 1.01 10.24
N VAL A 96 9.78 0.35 9.25
CA VAL A 96 10.05 -1.10 9.29
C VAL A 96 10.90 -1.45 10.51
N ARG A 97 11.98 -0.68 10.75
CA ARG A 97 12.88 -0.90 11.89
C ARG A 97 12.19 -0.66 13.23
N PHE A 98 11.43 0.43 13.34
CA PHE A 98 10.80 0.83 14.60
C PHE A 98 9.67 -0.11 15.00
N TYR A 99 8.76 -0.44 14.05
CA TYR A 99 7.62 -1.32 14.31
C TYR A 99 7.95 -2.80 14.12
N LYS A 100 9.20 -3.13 13.72
CA LYS A 100 9.66 -4.51 13.45
C LYS A 100 8.75 -5.22 12.45
N VAL A 101 8.36 -4.51 11.38
CA VAL A 101 7.46 -5.06 10.35
C VAL A 101 8.22 -6.05 9.48
N GLU A 102 7.71 -7.26 9.36
CA GLU A 102 8.27 -8.26 8.45
C GLU A 102 8.07 -7.82 7.00
N ILE A 103 9.04 -8.13 6.13
CA ILE A 103 9.03 -7.69 4.73
C ILE A 103 7.78 -8.15 3.97
N GLU A 104 7.23 -9.28 4.34
CA GLU A 104 6.00 -9.88 3.79
C GLU A 104 4.71 -9.23 4.31
N ASN A 105 4.80 -8.34 5.29
CA ASN A 105 3.68 -7.55 5.79
C ASN A 105 3.71 -6.11 5.26
N ILE A 106 4.57 -5.82 4.27
CA ILE A 106 4.65 -4.53 3.61
C ILE A 106 3.88 -4.57 2.30
N VAL A 107 2.95 -3.63 2.13
CA VAL A 107 2.22 -3.40 0.88
C VAL A 107 2.56 -2.02 0.35
N VAL A 108 3.10 -1.94 -0.86
CA VAL A 108 3.46 -0.67 -1.51
C VAL A 108 2.50 -0.41 -2.65
N ILE A 109 1.75 0.69 -2.57
CA ILE A 109 0.79 1.15 -3.57
C ILE A 109 1.50 2.15 -4.49
N HIS A 110 1.50 1.86 -5.79
CA HIS A 110 2.20 2.68 -6.78
C HIS A 110 1.58 2.59 -8.17
N ASP A 111 1.88 3.55 -9.03
CA ASP A 111 1.48 3.57 -10.43
C ASP A 111 2.18 2.50 -11.28
N ASP A 112 1.50 2.03 -12.31
CA ASP A 112 2.05 1.12 -13.31
C ASP A 112 1.64 1.56 -14.71
N LEU A 113 2.65 1.86 -15.56
CA LEU A 113 2.48 2.32 -16.93
C LEU A 113 1.96 1.24 -17.88
N ASP A 114 2.23 -0.04 -17.58
CA ASP A 114 1.92 -1.17 -18.47
C ASP A 114 0.50 -1.70 -18.27
N MET A 115 -0.24 -1.12 -17.32
CA MET A 115 -1.62 -1.50 -17.04
C MET A 115 -2.59 -0.41 -17.48
N HIS A 116 -3.77 -0.81 -17.96
CA HIS A 116 -4.83 0.14 -18.29
C HIS A 116 -5.21 0.98 -17.04
N PRO A 117 -5.63 2.27 -17.24
CA PRO A 117 -6.09 3.10 -16.13
C PRO A 117 -7.14 2.38 -15.28
N GLY A 118 -6.99 2.48 -13.97
CA GLY A 118 -7.89 1.85 -12.99
C GLY A 118 -7.74 0.33 -12.80
N ARG A 119 -6.94 -0.36 -13.62
CA ARG A 119 -6.65 -1.78 -13.38
C ARG A 119 -5.81 -1.95 -12.13
N LEU A 120 -6.15 -2.96 -11.32
CA LEU A 120 -5.40 -3.31 -10.10
C LEU A 120 -4.63 -4.61 -10.30
N LYS A 121 -3.45 -4.72 -9.65
CA LYS A 121 -2.70 -5.97 -9.60
C LYS A 121 -1.85 -6.04 -8.33
N LEU A 122 -2.15 -7.03 -7.48
CA LEU A 122 -1.31 -7.36 -6.34
C LEU A 122 -0.29 -8.42 -6.75
N VAL A 123 0.98 -8.15 -6.49
CA VAL A 123 2.09 -9.08 -6.74
C VAL A 123 3.08 -9.04 -5.57
N ARG A 124 3.83 -10.11 -5.36
CA ARG A 124 4.93 -10.16 -4.40
C ARG A 124 6.26 -10.17 -5.13
N GLY A 125 7.19 -9.34 -4.70
CA GLY A 125 8.54 -9.33 -5.26
C GLY A 125 8.64 -8.78 -6.69
N GLY A 126 9.74 -9.10 -7.36
CA GLY A 126 10.03 -8.72 -8.75
C GLY A 126 10.80 -7.40 -8.90
N GLY A 127 11.22 -7.10 -10.13
CA GLY A 127 11.99 -5.91 -10.48
C GLY A 127 11.19 -4.61 -10.40
N ALA A 128 11.89 -3.47 -10.34
CA ALA A 128 11.27 -2.15 -10.19
C ALA A 128 10.51 -1.66 -11.44
N GLY A 129 10.68 -2.28 -12.61
CA GLY A 129 9.99 -1.86 -13.84
C GLY A 129 10.21 -0.39 -14.23
N GLY A 130 11.38 0.17 -13.90
CA GLY A 130 11.67 1.60 -14.11
C GLY A 130 11.16 2.53 -13.01
N HIS A 131 10.28 2.07 -12.10
CA HIS A 131 9.71 2.90 -11.06
C HIS A 131 10.72 3.25 -9.96
N ASN A 132 11.09 4.54 -9.86
CA ASN A 132 12.13 5.01 -8.95
C ASN A 132 11.81 4.76 -7.46
N GLY A 133 10.55 4.87 -7.07
CA GLY A 133 10.11 4.60 -5.70
C GLY A 133 10.30 3.11 -5.32
N ILE A 134 9.92 2.19 -6.20
CA ILE A 134 10.10 0.75 -5.97
C ILE A 134 11.60 0.40 -5.91
N ARG A 135 12.43 1.02 -6.77
CA ARG A 135 13.89 0.86 -6.70
C ARG A 135 14.42 1.33 -5.35
N SER A 136 13.99 2.51 -4.88
CA SER A 136 14.36 3.05 -3.57
C SER A 136 13.93 2.15 -2.42
N MET A 137 12.72 1.59 -2.47
CA MET A 137 12.23 0.62 -1.49
C MET A 137 13.14 -0.60 -1.41
N GLY A 138 13.41 -1.25 -2.55
CA GLY A 138 14.27 -2.44 -2.59
C GLY A 138 15.68 -2.19 -2.06
N GLN A 139 16.28 -1.05 -2.42
CA GLN A 139 17.61 -0.65 -1.93
C GLN A 139 17.63 -0.41 -0.41
N SER A 140 16.64 0.30 0.12
CA SER A 140 16.61 0.67 1.54
C SER A 140 16.22 -0.48 2.46
N LEU A 141 15.37 -1.40 1.98
CA LEU A 141 14.94 -2.58 2.73
C LEU A 141 15.85 -3.79 2.53
N GLY A 142 16.80 -3.73 1.59
CA GLY A 142 17.68 -4.86 1.26
C GLY A 142 16.94 -6.04 0.61
N SER A 143 15.69 -5.87 0.21
CA SER A 143 14.86 -6.92 -0.39
C SER A 143 13.75 -6.33 -1.23
N ASN A 144 13.38 -7.02 -2.32
CA ASN A 144 12.20 -6.69 -3.12
C ASN A 144 11.00 -7.60 -2.79
N ASN A 145 11.06 -8.43 -1.74
CA ASN A 145 10.07 -9.47 -1.46
C ASN A 145 8.83 -8.96 -0.68
N PHE A 146 8.50 -7.68 -0.80
CA PHE A 146 7.28 -7.07 -0.30
C PHE A 146 6.14 -7.15 -1.34
N TYR A 147 4.90 -6.94 -0.89
CA TYR A 147 3.77 -6.84 -1.78
C TYR A 147 3.73 -5.49 -2.48
N ARG A 148 3.35 -5.50 -3.74
CA ARG A 148 3.12 -4.31 -4.55
C ARG A 148 1.71 -4.34 -5.09
N LEU A 149 0.92 -3.36 -4.68
CA LEU A 149 -0.37 -3.07 -5.28
C LEU A 149 -0.15 -2.06 -6.41
N LYS A 150 -0.13 -2.56 -7.62
CA LYS A 150 0.04 -1.80 -8.85
C LYS A 150 -1.29 -1.22 -9.27
N VAL A 151 -1.31 0.07 -9.55
CA VAL A 151 -2.47 0.81 -10.05
C VAL A 151 -2.17 1.27 -11.47
N GLY A 152 -2.91 0.78 -12.42
CA GLY A 152 -2.73 1.14 -13.83
C GLY A 152 -3.02 2.61 -14.07
N ILE A 153 -2.10 3.26 -14.78
CA ILE A 153 -2.23 4.66 -15.23
C ILE A 153 -2.12 4.80 -16.76
N GLY A 154 -1.86 3.68 -17.46
CA GLY A 154 -1.63 3.69 -18.91
C GLY A 154 -0.28 4.30 -19.31
N ARG A 155 -0.05 4.33 -20.62
CA ARG A 155 1.15 4.92 -21.25
C ARG A 155 0.78 6.00 -22.26
N PRO A 156 1.69 6.95 -22.58
CA PRO A 156 1.57 7.75 -23.78
C PRO A 156 1.33 6.88 -25.01
N GLY A 157 0.54 7.39 -25.97
CA GLY A 157 0.13 6.65 -27.18
C GLY A 157 -1.10 5.77 -27.00
N LYS A 158 -1.70 5.76 -25.82
CA LYS A 158 -3.02 5.17 -25.58
C LYS A 158 -3.95 6.29 -25.06
N GLY A 159 -5.05 6.56 -25.78
CA GLY A 159 -5.92 7.71 -25.55
C GLY A 159 -5.39 8.98 -26.22
N ASP A 160 -5.62 10.14 -25.61
CA ASP A 160 -5.35 11.47 -26.19
C ASP A 160 -3.90 11.95 -26.07
N VAL A 161 -3.03 11.16 -25.43
CA VAL A 161 -1.61 11.53 -25.22
C VAL A 161 -0.76 10.98 -26.35
N HIS A 162 -0.01 11.90 -27.02
CA HIS A 162 0.87 11.52 -28.14
C HIS A 162 1.89 10.44 -27.73
N PRO A 163 2.19 9.43 -28.59
CA PRO A 163 3.13 8.34 -28.29
C PRO A 163 4.53 8.81 -27.89
N ASP A 164 5.01 9.88 -28.47
CA ASP A 164 6.35 10.46 -28.20
C ASP A 164 6.39 11.34 -26.93
N PHE A 165 5.27 11.45 -26.19
CA PHE A 165 5.26 12.22 -24.96
C PHE A 165 6.19 11.55 -23.92
N PRO A 166 7.16 12.27 -23.34
CA PRO A 166 8.13 11.67 -22.42
C PRO A 166 7.45 11.03 -21.21
N VAL A 167 7.82 9.80 -20.89
CA VAL A 167 7.22 9.03 -19.80
C VAL A 167 7.40 9.71 -18.43
N ASP A 168 8.55 10.31 -18.18
CA ASP A 168 8.83 11.09 -16.97
C ASP A 168 7.89 12.29 -16.81
N LYS A 169 7.55 12.96 -17.91
CA LYS A 169 6.55 14.04 -17.91
C LYS A 169 5.14 13.50 -17.76
N TYR A 170 4.85 12.34 -18.35
CA TYR A 170 3.53 11.71 -18.27
C TYR A 170 3.16 11.35 -16.83
N VAL A 171 4.03 10.67 -16.10
CA VAL A 171 3.76 10.31 -14.71
C VAL A 171 3.63 11.53 -13.79
N LEU A 172 4.29 12.64 -14.14
CA LEU A 172 4.22 13.91 -13.40
C LEU A 172 3.13 14.85 -13.92
N SER A 173 2.35 14.46 -14.92
CA SER A 173 1.18 15.23 -15.36
C SER A 173 -0.05 14.87 -14.54
N SER A 174 -0.93 15.86 -14.32
CA SER A 174 -2.16 15.69 -13.57
C SER A 174 -3.10 14.70 -14.27
N MET A 175 -3.80 13.92 -13.46
CA MET A 175 -4.91 13.07 -13.91
C MET A 175 -6.12 13.96 -14.29
N SER A 176 -6.92 13.49 -15.24
CA SER A 176 -8.22 14.09 -15.51
C SER A 176 -9.21 13.79 -14.37
N SER A 177 -10.34 14.49 -14.36
CA SER A 177 -11.44 14.21 -13.41
C SER A 177 -11.95 12.77 -13.52
N GLU A 178 -11.98 12.23 -14.73
CA GLU A 178 -12.40 10.85 -15.00
C GLU A 178 -11.38 9.84 -14.46
N GLU A 179 -10.09 10.10 -14.64
CA GLU A 179 -9.02 9.26 -14.08
C GLU A 179 -9.05 9.28 -12.54
N LEU A 180 -9.23 10.45 -11.93
CA LEU A 180 -9.36 10.59 -10.47
C LEU A 180 -10.60 9.87 -9.93
N ALA A 181 -11.74 10.01 -10.61
CA ALA A 181 -12.98 9.31 -10.26
C ALA A 181 -12.77 7.79 -10.32
N LEU A 182 -12.11 7.30 -11.38
CA LEU A 182 -11.79 5.88 -11.54
C LEU A 182 -10.89 5.36 -10.41
N VAL A 183 -9.86 6.12 -10.02
CA VAL A 183 -9.00 5.76 -8.89
C VAL A 183 -9.82 5.67 -7.60
N ASN A 184 -10.70 6.64 -7.33
CA ASN A 184 -11.56 6.65 -6.15
C ASN A 184 -12.52 5.46 -6.11
N GLU A 185 -13.10 5.05 -7.24
CA GLU A 185 -13.94 3.84 -7.35
C GLU A 185 -13.16 2.56 -6.98
N ARG A 186 -11.85 2.53 -7.24
CA ARG A 186 -11.02 1.34 -6.92
C ARG A 186 -10.70 1.20 -5.45
N VAL A 187 -10.88 2.24 -4.64
CA VAL A 187 -10.52 2.20 -3.20
C VAL A 187 -11.33 1.16 -2.45
N ASP A 188 -12.61 0.92 -2.78
CA ASP A 188 -13.42 -0.16 -2.18
C ASP A 188 -12.77 -1.54 -2.40
N SER A 189 -12.36 -1.79 -3.64
CA SER A 189 -11.69 -3.05 -3.98
C SER A 189 -10.31 -3.18 -3.33
N ILE A 190 -9.59 -2.06 -3.18
CA ILE A 190 -8.29 -2.03 -2.51
C ILE A 190 -8.46 -2.31 -1.02
N GLU A 191 -9.44 -1.70 -0.36
CA GLU A 191 -9.75 -1.94 1.05
C GLU A 191 -10.11 -3.41 1.28
N ALA A 192 -11.02 -3.98 0.49
CA ALA A 192 -11.36 -5.40 0.56
C ALA A 192 -10.16 -6.32 0.28
N GLY A 193 -9.29 -5.94 -0.65
CA GLY A 193 -8.05 -6.67 -0.93
C GLY A 193 -7.06 -6.64 0.25
N LEU A 194 -6.93 -5.51 0.94
CA LEU A 194 -6.13 -5.39 2.16
C LEU A 194 -6.73 -6.23 3.31
N GLU A 195 -8.06 -6.20 3.47
CA GLU A 195 -8.74 -7.04 4.44
C GLU A 195 -8.45 -8.52 4.19
N PHE A 196 -8.64 -9.02 2.97
CA PHE A 196 -8.31 -10.41 2.63
C PHE A 196 -6.84 -10.74 2.83
N LEU A 197 -5.92 -9.81 2.53
CA LEU A 197 -4.50 -10.03 2.77
C LEU A 197 -4.19 -10.28 4.24
N VAL A 198 -4.85 -9.52 5.12
CA VAL A 198 -4.67 -9.59 6.58
C VAL A 198 -5.36 -10.81 7.19
N THR A 199 -6.57 -11.15 6.74
CA THR A 199 -7.44 -12.16 7.38
C THR A 199 -7.37 -13.55 6.74
N GLU A 200 -7.23 -13.60 5.41
CA GLU A 200 -7.29 -14.86 4.63
C GLU A 200 -5.97 -15.15 3.88
N GLY A 201 -5.06 -14.18 3.86
CA GLY A 201 -3.76 -14.32 3.24
C GLY A 201 -3.71 -13.91 1.76
N PRO A 202 -2.49 -13.98 1.17
CA PRO A 202 -2.21 -13.34 -0.10
C PRO A 202 -2.93 -13.96 -1.31
N ALA A 203 -3.22 -15.24 -1.29
CA ALA A 203 -3.87 -15.90 -2.42
C ALA A 203 -5.27 -15.33 -2.69
N ARG A 204 -6.04 -15.09 -1.62
CA ARG A 204 -7.38 -14.51 -1.70
C ARG A 204 -7.35 -13.05 -2.14
N ALA A 205 -6.45 -12.26 -1.54
CA ALA A 205 -6.24 -10.86 -1.92
C ALA A 205 -5.84 -10.72 -3.40
N MET A 206 -4.90 -11.54 -3.88
CA MET A 206 -4.49 -11.56 -5.28
C MET A 206 -5.62 -11.98 -6.22
N SER A 207 -6.44 -12.98 -5.83
CA SER A 207 -7.59 -13.41 -6.63
C SER A 207 -8.57 -12.27 -6.85
N LEU A 208 -8.90 -11.51 -5.81
CA LEU A 208 -9.78 -10.35 -5.90
C LEU A 208 -9.13 -9.23 -6.76
N LEU A 209 -7.99 -8.71 -6.31
CA LEU A 209 -7.39 -7.50 -6.89
C LEU A 209 -6.95 -7.71 -8.34
N ASN A 210 -6.46 -8.90 -8.70
CA ASN A 210 -6.00 -9.18 -10.06
C ASN A 210 -7.15 -9.42 -11.04
N SER A 211 -8.38 -9.61 -10.55
CA SER A 211 -9.59 -9.71 -11.39
C SER A 211 -10.13 -8.35 -11.84
N ILE A 212 -9.76 -7.25 -11.15
CA ILE A 212 -10.17 -5.87 -11.46
C ILE A 212 -9.49 -5.40 -12.76
N LYS A 213 -10.29 -5.08 -13.74
CA LYS A 213 -9.84 -4.65 -15.09
C LYS A 213 -10.01 -3.17 -15.28
#